data_58909914c3687605e2dd526503881c5e
#
_entry.id   58909914c3687605e2dd526503881c5e
#
_cell.length_a   1.000
_cell.length_b   1.000
_cell.length_c   1.000
_cell.angle_alpha   90.00
_cell.angle_beta   90.00
_cell.angle_gamma   90.00
#
_symmetry.space_group_name_H-M   'P 1'
#
loop_
_entity.id
_entity.type
_entity.pdbx_description
1 polymer ?
#
loop_
_entity_poly.entity_id
_entity_poly.type
_entity_poly.pdbx_seq_one_letter_code
_entity_poly.pdbx_strand_id
1 'polypeptide(L)'
;LGKHDLAEGLNKIEILVTAQNGSTRTYIINATVKELSPIVVEVDEKKYNVVRKEELLTAPNSTYESTTIKIGEEEVPAFINKKINITLVGLKDEEGNIALYKYNNEKYTIYQEIQSKGIIIIEAPTQEIPKKYKKVTLKINEKTVTAYQKDTSSSYYLLYGTNIENGKTSLYQYDSKENTLQIFDLTSLKRTENKEKKYA
;
A
#
# COMPACT_ATOMS: atom_id res chain seq x y z
N LEU A 1 -33.02 -28.09 -14.55
CA LEU A 1 -32.55 -26.80 -14.03
C LEU A 1 -31.41 -27.08 -13.07
N GLY A 2 -30.20 -26.75 -13.50
CA GLY A 2 -28.98 -26.85 -12.65
C GLY A 2 -28.93 -25.76 -11.62
N LYS A 3 -28.31 -26.03 -10.45
CA LYS A 3 -27.87 -25.00 -9.53
C LYS A 3 -26.59 -24.39 -10.11
N HIS A 4 -26.47 -23.08 -10.05
CA HIS A 4 -25.27 -22.35 -10.42
C HIS A 4 -24.79 -21.57 -9.19
N ASP A 5 -23.60 -21.88 -8.71
CA ASP A 5 -23.01 -21.15 -7.60
C ASP A 5 -22.47 -19.82 -8.14
N LEU A 6 -22.90 -18.73 -7.51
CA LEU A 6 -22.48 -17.38 -7.88
C LEU A 6 -21.30 -16.95 -7.02
N ALA A 7 -20.24 -16.49 -7.65
CA ALA A 7 -19.14 -15.81 -6.96
C ALA A 7 -19.53 -14.36 -6.63
N GLU A 8 -18.89 -13.77 -5.63
CA GLU A 8 -19.01 -12.34 -5.35
C GLU A 8 -18.53 -11.50 -6.55
N GLY A 9 -19.23 -10.42 -6.87
CA GLY A 9 -18.98 -9.60 -8.05
C GLY A 9 -19.89 -9.94 -9.21
N LEU A 10 -19.45 -9.64 -10.43
CA LEU A 10 -20.22 -9.86 -11.65
C LEU A 10 -20.10 -11.32 -12.12
N ASN A 11 -21.24 -11.99 -12.22
CA ASN A 11 -21.36 -13.34 -12.77
C ASN A 11 -22.07 -13.28 -14.13
N LYS A 12 -21.48 -13.90 -15.13
CA LYS A 12 -22.08 -14.08 -16.45
C LYS A 12 -22.57 -15.50 -16.60
N ILE A 13 -23.88 -15.69 -16.69
CA ILE A 13 -24.51 -17.00 -16.87
C ILE A 13 -25.00 -17.10 -18.29
N GLU A 14 -24.52 -18.09 -19.04
CA GLU A 14 -24.96 -18.37 -20.39
C GLU A 14 -25.95 -19.54 -20.41
N ILE A 15 -27.12 -19.31 -20.99
CA ILE A 15 -28.15 -20.34 -21.15
C ILE A 15 -28.33 -20.58 -22.64
N LEU A 16 -27.98 -21.79 -23.08
CA LEU A 16 -28.22 -22.26 -24.43
C LEU A 16 -29.56 -22.94 -24.50
N VAL A 17 -30.48 -22.43 -25.29
CA VAL A 17 -31.78 -23.04 -25.56
C VAL A 17 -31.77 -23.63 -26.94
N THR A 18 -32.09 -24.91 -27.08
CA THR A 18 -32.24 -25.60 -28.35
C THR A 18 -33.73 -25.89 -28.62
N ALA A 19 -34.21 -25.40 -29.72
CA ALA A 19 -35.59 -25.68 -30.17
C ALA A 19 -35.73 -27.08 -30.78
N GLN A 20 -36.94 -27.56 -30.91
CA GLN A 20 -37.24 -28.91 -31.46
C GLN A 20 -36.74 -29.08 -32.91
N ASN A 21 -36.64 -28.00 -33.67
CA ASN A 21 -36.10 -28.01 -35.04
C ASN A 21 -34.55 -27.95 -35.09
N GLY A 22 -33.86 -28.02 -33.94
CA GLY A 22 -32.42 -27.99 -33.82
C GLY A 22 -31.79 -26.56 -33.80
N SER A 23 -32.61 -25.51 -33.96
CA SER A 23 -32.08 -24.13 -33.84
C SER A 23 -31.75 -23.81 -32.38
N THR A 24 -30.68 -23.02 -32.20
CA THR A 24 -30.19 -22.68 -30.86
C THR A 24 -30.23 -21.15 -30.64
N ARG A 25 -30.48 -20.77 -29.39
CA ARG A 25 -30.39 -19.37 -28.94
C ARG A 25 -29.70 -19.29 -27.59
N THR A 26 -28.70 -18.41 -27.48
CA THR A 26 -28.00 -18.16 -26.22
C THR A 26 -28.61 -16.93 -25.53
N TYR A 27 -28.94 -17.08 -24.26
CA TYR A 27 -29.33 -15.99 -23.38
C TYR A 27 -28.20 -15.76 -22.38
N ILE A 28 -27.91 -14.48 -22.10
CA ILE A 28 -26.90 -14.06 -21.13
C ILE A 28 -27.62 -13.37 -19.98
N ILE A 29 -27.37 -13.88 -18.76
CA ILE A 29 -27.81 -13.27 -17.51
C ILE A 29 -26.55 -12.70 -16.82
N ASN A 30 -26.53 -11.41 -16.58
CA ASN A 30 -25.52 -10.77 -15.77
C ASN A 30 -26.06 -10.61 -14.34
N ALA A 31 -25.50 -11.34 -13.37
CA ALA A 31 -25.88 -11.28 -11.98
C ALA A 31 -24.73 -10.70 -11.14
N THR A 32 -24.99 -9.63 -10.38
CA THR A 32 -24.01 -9.07 -9.46
C THR A 32 -24.31 -9.49 -8.04
N VAL A 33 -23.38 -10.21 -7.42
CA VAL A 33 -23.41 -10.57 -6.00
C VAL A 33 -22.61 -9.55 -5.22
N LYS A 34 -23.25 -8.83 -4.31
CA LYS A 34 -22.60 -7.88 -3.41
C LYS A 34 -22.08 -8.62 -2.18
N GLU A 35 -20.93 -8.18 -1.66
CA GLU A 35 -20.41 -8.63 -0.38
C GLU A 35 -21.42 -8.32 0.73
N LEU A 36 -21.78 -9.35 1.52
CA LEU A 36 -22.65 -9.21 2.68
C LEU A 36 -21.80 -8.73 3.87
N SER A 37 -22.25 -7.64 4.52
CA SER A 37 -21.61 -7.08 5.72
C SER A 37 -20.11 -6.82 5.56
N PRO A 38 -19.70 -5.92 4.66
CA PRO A 38 -18.28 -5.60 4.49
C PRO A 38 -17.70 -4.99 5.77
N ILE A 39 -16.46 -5.33 6.10
CA ILE A 39 -15.70 -4.64 7.16
C ILE A 39 -15.22 -3.33 6.57
N VAL A 40 -15.86 -2.22 6.95
CA VAL A 40 -15.51 -0.88 6.47
C VAL A 40 -14.56 -0.22 7.44
N VAL A 41 -13.45 0.29 6.93
CA VAL A 41 -12.45 1.07 7.66
C VAL A 41 -12.25 2.43 7.01
N GLU A 42 -11.78 3.39 7.78
CA GLU A 42 -11.50 4.74 7.28
C GLU A 42 -9.99 5.01 7.32
N VAL A 43 -9.45 5.50 6.19
CA VAL A 43 -8.05 5.88 6.06
C VAL A 43 -8.00 7.23 5.34
N ASP A 44 -7.42 8.24 5.97
CA ASP A 44 -7.30 9.60 5.41
C ASP A 44 -8.65 10.13 4.87
N GLU A 45 -9.71 10.02 5.70
CA GLU A 45 -11.09 10.48 5.40
C GLU A 45 -11.78 9.72 4.24
N LYS A 46 -11.20 8.60 3.77
CA LYS A 46 -11.77 7.72 2.74
C LYS A 46 -12.17 6.38 3.32
N LYS A 47 -13.25 5.82 2.79
CA LYS A 47 -13.75 4.50 3.18
C LYS A 47 -13.16 3.41 2.30
N TYR A 48 -12.80 2.30 2.94
CA TYR A 48 -12.26 1.10 2.31
C TYR A 48 -12.94 -0.13 2.89
N ASN A 49 -13.05 -1.17 2.09
CA ASN A 49 -13.47 -2.50 2.54
C ASN A 49 -12.24 -3.36 2.80
N VAL A 50 -12.18 -4.04 3.93
CA VAL A 50 -11.14 -5.02 4.20
C VAL A 50 -11.32 -6.23 3.29
N VAL A 51 -10.26 -6.64 2.62
CA VAL A 51 -10.27 -7.83 1.74
C VAL A 51 -10.30 -9.09 2.59
N ARG A 52 -11.31 -9.94 2.38
CA ARG A 52 -11.51 -11.20 3.13
C ARG A 52 -11.02 -12.44 2.39
N LYS A 53 -10.77 -12.32 1.09
CA LYS A 53 -10.35 -13.43 0.23
C LYS A 53 -8.83 -13.39 0.02
N GLU A 54 -8.14 -14.43 0.48
CA GLU A 54 -6.69 -14.54 0.36
C GLU A 54 -6.23 -14.55 -1.10
N GLU A 55 -7.01 -15.18 -1.98
CA GLU A 55 -6.71 -15.25 -3.42
C GLU A 55 -6.66 -13.90 -4.15
N LEU A 56 -7.21 -12.84 -3.53
CA LEU A 56 -7.14 -11.47 -4.05
C LEU A 56 -5.89 -10.72 -3.60
N LEU A 57 -5.08 -11.32 -2.73
CA LEU A 57 -3.91 -10.70 -2.16
C LEU A 57 -2.64 -11.38 -2.64
N THR A 58 -1.59 -10.58 -2.79
CA THR A 58 -0.25 -11.08 -3.12
C THR A 58 0.75 -10.49 -2.14
N ALA A 59 1.59 -11.35 -1.55
CA ALA A 59 2.67 -10.90 -0.69
C ALA A 59 3.62 -9.96 -1.47
N PRO A 60 4.08 -8.85 -0.88
CA PRO A 60 4.93 -7.90 -1.61
C PRO A 60 6.29 -8.50 -1.99
N ASN A 61 6.82 -9.40 -1.18
CA ASN A 61 8.06 -10.12 -1.44
C ASN A 61 8.15 -11.37 -0.53
N SER A 62 9.18 -12.19 -0.71
CA SER A 62 9.39 -13.47 0.00
C SER A 62 9.70 -13.34 1.49
N THR A 63 9.87 -12.14 2.04
CA THR A 63 10.08 -11.93 3.49
C THR A 63 8.77 -11.87 4.27
N TYR A 64 7.63 -11.88 3.58
CA TYR A 64 6.30 -11.89 4.17
C TYR A 64 5.70 -13.29 4.12
N GLU A 65 5.15 -13.73 5.23
CA GLU A 65 4.41 -14.99 5.36
C GLU A 65 2.91 -14.70 5.41
N SER A 66 2.09 -15.57 4.76
CA SER A 66 0.64 -15.53 4.90
C SER A 66 0.23 -15.86 6.35
N THR A 67 -0.74 -15.12 6.86
CA THR A 67 -1.34 -15.30 8.19
C THR A 67 -2.76 -14.79 8.18
N THR A 68 -3.45 -14.93 9.30
CA THR A 68 -4.73 -14.26 9.57
C THR A 68 -4.61 -13.36 10.78
N ILE A 69 -5.39 -12.28 10.79
CA ILE A 69 -5.55 -11.41 11.96
C ILE A 69 -7.03 -11.14 12.22
N LYS A 70 -7.34 -10.73 13.44
CA LYS A 70 -8.69 -10.27 13.78
C LYS A 70 -8.82 -8.77 13.53
N ILE A 71 -9.88 -8.39 12.80
CA ILE A 71 -10.35 -7.02 12.68
C ILE A 71 -11.80 -7.01 13.16
N GLY A 72 -12.04 -6.36 14.30
CA GLY A 72 -13.28 -6.57 15.04
C GLY A 72 -13.41 -8.01 15.52
N GLU A 73 -14.51 -8.68 15.17
CA GLU A 73 -14.76 -10.08 15.52
C GLU A 73 -14.40 -11.08 14.41
N GLU A 74 -13.98 -10.60 13.25
CA GLU A 74 -13.73 -11.42 12.06
C GLU A 74 -12.24 -11.66 11.81
N GLU A 75 -11.91 -12.89 11.37
CA GLU A 75 -10.57 -13.23 10.88
C GLU A 75 -10.46 -12.86 9.40
N VAL A 76 -9.38 -12.15 9.06
CA VAL A 76 -9.08 -11.70 7.71
C VAL A 76 -7.68 -12.12 7.31
N PRO A 77 -7.43 -12.38 6.01
CA PRO A 77 -6.11 -12.72 5.52
C PRO A 77 -5.16 -11.53 5.65
N ALA A 78 -3.93 -11.82 6.01
CA ALA A 78 -2.87 -10.84 6.22
C ALA A 78 -1.51 -11.42 5.83
N PHE A 79 -0.53 -10.55 5.69
CA PHE A 79 0.88 -10.93 5.56
C PHE A 79 1.67 -10.38 6.73
N ILE A 80 2.60 -11.17 7.25
CA ILE A 80 3.47 -10.75 8.35
C ILE A 80 4.94 -10.87 7.98
N ASN A 81 5.70 -9.83 8.26
CA ASN A 81 7.16 -9.89 8.31
C ASN A 81 7.59 -9.88 9.78
N LYS A 82 7.93 -11.05 10.31
CA LYS A 82 8.29 -11.26 11.73
C LYS A 82 9.58 -10.54 12.12
N LYS A 83 10.51 -10.39 11.18
CA LYS A 83 11.83 -9.77 11.43
C LYS A 83 11.72 -8.30 11.80
N ILE A 84 10.80 -7.59 11.14
CA ILE A 84 10.59 -6.14 11.33
C ILE A 84 9.24 -5.83 11.98
N ASN A 85 8.48 -6.86 12.39
CA ASN A 85 7.18 -6.78 13.04
C ASN A 85 6.17 -5.90 12.27
N ILE A 86 6.03 -6.16 10.98
CA ILE A 86 5.05 -5.49 10.12
C ILE A 86 3.98 -6.48 9.69
N THR A 87 2.74 -6.12 9.91
CA THR A 87 1.55 -6.84 9.45
C THR A 87 0.86 -6.03 8.36
N LEU A 88 0.52 -6.68 7.24
CA LEU A 88 -0.16 -6.08 6.11
C LEU A 88 -1.52 -6.71 5.89
N VAL A 89 -2.52 -5.88 5.56
CA VAL A 89 -3.86 -6.30 5.16
C VAL A 89 -4.21 -5.68 3.83
N GLY A 90 -5.08 -6.33 3.07
CA GLY A 90 -5.64 -5.77 1.84
C GLY A 90 -6.81 -4.85 2.14
N LEU A 91 -6.80 -3.66 1.57
CA LEU A 91 -7.95 -2.77 1.55
C LEU A 91 -8.39 -2.51 0.11
N LYS A 92 -9.70 -2.53 -0.11
CA LYS A 92 -10.35 -2.29 -1.39
C LYS A 92 -11.07 -0.94 -1.36
N ASP A 93 -10.76 -0.06 -2.30
CA ASP A 93 -11.43 1.24 -2.44
C ASP A 93 -12.82 1.12 -3.09
N GLU A 94 -13.54 2.24 -3.23
CA GLU A 94 -14.86 2.30 -3.85
C GLU A 94 -14.84 1.94 -5.35
N GLU A 95 -13.70 2.10 -6.01
CA GLU A 95 -13.49 1.76 -7.42
C GLU A 95 -13.16 0.27 -7.61
N GLY A 96 -12.92 -0.47 -6.51
CA GLY A 96 -12.57 -1.89 -6.52
C GLY A 96 -11.07 -2.16 -6.58
N ASN A 97 -10.21 -1.14 -6.53
CA ASN A 97 -8.76 -1.33 -6.49
C ASN A 97 -8.34 -1.84 -5.12
N ILE A 98 -7.42 -2.82 -5.12
CA ILE A 98 -6.90 -3.42 -3.91
C ILE A 98 -5.46 -2.98 -3.71
N ALA A 99 -5.14 -2.51 -2.50
CA ALA A 99 -3.79 -2.19 -2.07
C ALA A 99 -3.50 -2.78 -0.69
N LEU A 100 -2.22 -3.02 -0.42
CA LEU A 100 -1.77 -3.46 0.90
C LEU A 100 -1.58 -2.25 1.82
N TYR A 101 -2.01 -2.40 3.05
CA TYR A 101 -1.87 -1.43 4.11
C TYR A 101 -1.20 -2.06 5.33
N LYS A 102 -0.28 -1.35 5.92
CA LYS A 102 0.29 -1.71 7.22
C LYS A 102 -0.79 -1.52 8.29
N TYR A 103 -1.03 -2.59 9.05
CA TYR A 103 -1.97 -2.63 10.15
C TYR A 103 -1.24 -2.54 11.49
N ASN A 104 -1.70 -1.62 12.35
CA ASN A 104 -1.21 -1.52 13.71
C ASN A 104 -2.34 -0.97 14.61
N ASN A 105 -2.95 -1.84 15.42
CA ASN A 105 -4.00 -1.47 16.38
C ASN A 105 -5.08 -0.56 15.75
N GLU A 106 -5.78 -1.07 14.74
CA GLU A 106 -6.84 -0.36 14.00
C GLU A 106 -6.39 0.88 13.21
N LYS A 107 -5.10 1.13 13.13
CA LYS A 107 -4.53 2.14 12.25
C LYS A 107 -4.00 1.50 10.97
N TYR A 108 -4.33 2.15 9.85
CA TYR A 108 -3.96 1.70 8.52
C TYR A 108 -3.08 2.76 7.85
N THR A 109 -1.95 2.33 7.31
CA THR A 109 -1.04 3.19 6.53
C THR A 109 -0.72 2.48 5.24
N ILE A 110 -0.86 3.15 4.11
CA ILE A 110 -0.59 2.53 2.82
C ILE A 110 0.83 1.95 2.78
N TYR A 111 0.94 0.68 2.36
CA TYR A 111 2.24 0.04 2.22
C TYR A 111 2.89 0.45 0.91
N GLN A 112 4.03 1.08 1.02
CA GLN A 112 4.84 1.50 -0.12
C GLN A 112 6.28 1.07 0.09
N GLU A 113 6.80 0.30 -0.85
CA GLU A 113 8.16 -0.22 -0.84
C GLU A 113 8.96 0.41 -1.98
N ILE A 114 10.13 0.95 -1.65
CA ILE A 114 11.09 1.47 -2.62
C ILE A 114 12.27 0.51 -2.66
N GLN A 115 12.53 0.00 -3.85
CA GLN A 115 13.70 -0.80 -4.16
C GLN A 115 14.77 0.10 -4.78
N SER A 116 15.90 0.21 -4.08
CA SER A 116 17.15 0.79 -4.54
C SER A 116 18.27 -0.18 -4.14
N LYS A 117 19.46 0.27 -3.75
CA LYS A 117 20.50 -0.60 -3.13
C LYS A 117 20.10 -1.13 -1.74
N GLY A 118 18.84 -1.06 -1.38
CA GLY A 118 18.16 -1.55 -0.18
C GLY A 118 16.68 -1.30 -0.34
N ILE A 119 15.85 -2.02 0.42
CA ILE A 119 14.40 -1.85 0.39
C ILE A 119 14.00 -1.05 1.63
N ILE A 120 13.32 0.08 1.43
CA ILE A 120 12.68 0.82 2.51
C ILE A 120 11.17 0.86 2.30
N ILE A 121 10.44 0.74 3.39
CA ILE A 121 9.00 0.95 3.46
C ILE A 121 8.79 2.41 3.83
N ILE A 122 8.05 3.14 3.02
CA ILE A 122 7.74 4.54 3.29
C ILE A 122 6.79 4.62 4.49
N GLU A 123 7.12 5.51 5.42
CA GLU A 123 6.40 5.74 6.65
C GLU A 123 5.96 7.20 6.77
N ALA A 124 4.91 7.44 7.55
CA ALA A 124 4.63 8.79 8.02
C ALA A 124 5.72 9.22 9.01
N PRO A 125 6.32 10.41 8.87
CA PRO A 125 7.42 10.81 9.74
C PRO A 125 6.94 10.97 11.18
N THR A 126 7.65 10.32 12.09
CA THR A 126 7.48 10.47 13.55
C THR A 126 8.47 11.47 14.17
N GLN A 127 9.37 11.99 13.34
CA GLN A 127 10.34 13.02 13.73
C GLN A 127 10.15 14.28 12.86
N GLU A 128 10.62 15.42 13.37
CA GLU A 128 10.52 16.68 12.65
C GLU A 128 11.35 16.66 11.35
N ILE A 129 10.68 16.96 10.23
CA ILE A 129 11.36 17.20 8.96
C ILE A 129 11.96 18.62 9.02
N PRO A 130 13.21 18.82 8.57
CA PRO A 130 13.85 20.15 8.62
C PRO A 130 13.00 21.19 7.88
N LYS A 131 12.79 22.38 8.49
CA LYS A 131 11.88 23.43 8.00
C LYS A 131 12.14 23.90 6.56
N LYS A 132 13.38 23.73 6.08
CA LYS A 132 13.76 24.06 4.69
C LYS A 132 13.20 23.09 3.66
N TYR A 133 12.71 21.90 4.08
CA TYR A 133 12.15 20.89 3.19
C TYR A 133 10.63 21.00 3.18
N LYS A 134 10.05 21.04 2.00
CA LYS A 134 8.62 21.07 1.78
C LYS A 134 8.11 19.69 1.37
N LYS A 135 6.94 19.31 1.84
CA LYS A 135 6.27 18.07 1.44
C LYS A 135 5.94 18.15 -0.05
N VAL A 136 6.32 17.12 -0.78
CA VAL A 136 6.06 16.94 -2.21
C VAL A 136 5.62 15.51 -2.51
N THR A 137 5.03 15.32 -3.67
CA THR A 137 4.72 14.00 -4.21
C THR A 137 5.81 13.60 -5.19
N LEU A 138 6.38 12.43 -5.02
CA LEU A 138 7.45 11.89 -5.87
C LEU A 138 7.01 10.56 -6.48
N LYS A 139 7.22 10.38 -7.78
CA LYS A 139 6.99 9.11 -8.46
C LYS A 139 8.29 8.32 -8.51
N ILE A 140 8.30 7.11 -7.92
CA ILE A 140 9.43 6.18 -7.93
C ILE A 140 8.90 4.82 -8.39
N ASN A 141 9.47 4.26 -9.47
CA ASN A 141 9.09 2.94 -10.00
C ASN A 141 7.57 2.76 -10.11
N GLU A 142 6.89 3.68 -10.80
CA GLU A 142 5.43 3.70 -11.00
C GLU A 142 4.59 3.98 -9.72
N LYS A 143 5.20 4.01 -8.54
CA LYS A 143 4.53 4.30 -7.27
C LYS A 143 4.68 5.77 -6.89
N THR A 144 3.59 6.37 -6.43
CA THR A 144 3.58 7.75 -5.93
C THR A 144 3.78 7.72 -4.42
N VAL A 145 4.82 8.40 -3.94
CA VAL A 145 5.19 8.42 -2.52
C VAL A 145 5.27 9.85 -1.98
N THR A 146 5.08 9.99 -0.68
CA THR A 146 5.37 11.24 0.02
C THR A 146 6.88 11.42 0.18
N ALA A 147 7.38 12.57 -0.24
CA ALA A 147 8.78 12.97 -0.12
C ALA A 147 8.88 14.42 0.37
N TYR A 148 10.09 14.85 0.66
CA TYR A 148 10.37 16.23 1.07
C TYR A 148 11.54 16.77 0.27
N GLN A 149 11.41 17.96 -0.30
CA GLN A 149 12.40 18.57 -1.17
C GLN A 149 12.72 19.98 -0.69
N LYS A 150 14.00 20.33 -0.69
CA LYS A 150 14.47 21.65 -0.30
C LYS A 150 14.38 22.65 -1.46
N ASP A 151 14.72 22.20 -2.66
CA ASP A 151 14.80 23.00 -3.87
C ASP A 151 14.17 22.22 -5.04
N THR A 152 13.23 22.83 -5.76
CA THR A 152 12.54 22.21 -6.89
C THR A 152 13.45 21.86 -8.07
N SER A 153 14.62 22.48 -8.18
CA SER A 153 15.64 22.16 -9.19
C SER A 153 16.55 20.99 -8.79
N SER A 154 16.47 20.53 -7.54
CA SER A 154 17.32 19.47 -7.01
C SER A 154 16.79 18.09 -7.41
N SER A 155 17.70 17.14 -7.69
CA SER A 155 17.36 15.71 -7.84
C SER A 155 17.24 14.99 -6.49
N TYR A 156 17.56 15.66 -5.37
CA TYR A 156 17.57 15.06 -4.04
C TYR A 156 16.27 15.27 -3.30
N TYR A 157 15.77 14.19 -2.71
CA TYR A 157 14.57 14.17 -1.90
C TYR A 157 14.86 13.52 -0.56
N LEU A 158 14.15 13.91 0.49
CA LEU A 158 14.13 13.16 1.74
C LEU A 158 12.91 12.26 1.76
N LEU A 159 13.13 11.02 2.16
CA LEU A 159 12.12 9.99 2.39
C LEU A 159 12.23 9.54 3.83
N TYR A 160 11.10 9.35 4.49
CA TYR A 160 11.07 8.75 5.82
C TYR A 160 10.59 7.31 5.69
N GLY A 161 11.34 6.35 6.22
CA GLY A 161 11.00 4.96 6.00
C GLY A 161 11.77 3.97 6.87
N THR A 162 11.31 2.73 6.84
CA THR A 162 11.88 1.59 7.57
C THR A 162 12.64 0.68 6.61
N ASN A 163 13.89 0.42 6.92
CA ASN A 163 14.71 -0.55 6.18
C ASN A 163 14.30 -1.97 6.57
N ILE A 164 13.96 -2.80 5.57
CA ILE A 164 13.45 -4.17 5.82
C ILE A 164 14.53 -5.14 6.30
N GLU A 165 15.81 -4.85 6.08
CA GLU A 165 16.91 -5.73 6.49
C GLU A 165 17.17 -5.65 7.98
N ASN A 166 17.03 -4.45 8.58
CA ASN A 166 17.40 -4.21 9.97
C ASN A 166 16.29 -3.62 10.83
N GLY A 167 15.11 -3.31 10.24
CA GLY A 167 13.95 -2.76 10.94
C GLY A 167 14.12 -1.32 11.42
N LYS A 168 15.21 -0.63 11.06
CA LYS A 168 15.45 0.74 11.50
C LYS A 168 14.68 1.73 10.65
N THR A 169 13.93 2.59 11.32
CA THR A 169 13.23 3.72 10.69
C THR A 169 14.11 4.96 10.75
N SER A 170 14.27 5.65 9.63
CA SER A 170 15.15 6.81 9.52
C SER A 170 14.71 7.74 8.38
N LEU A 171 15.32 8.91 8.32
CA LEU A 171 15.34 9.72 7.12
C LEU A 171 16.39 9.20 6.14
N TYR A 172 16.01 9.15 4.87
CA TYR A 172 16.87 8.78 3.75
C TYR A 172 16.91 9.90 2.74
N GLN A 173 18.08 10.15 2.20
CA GLN A 173 18.25 10.98 1.01
C GLN A 173 18.18 10.08 -0.22
N TYR A 174 17.25 10.38 -1.11
CA TYR A 174 17.06 9.73 -2.40
C TYR A 174 17.52 10.66 -3.51
N ASP A 175 18.42 10.19 -4.36
CA ASP A 175 18.78 10.86 -5.61
C ASP A 175 17.96 10.24 -6.75
N SER A 176 17.07 11.05 -7.33
CA SER A 176 16.18 10.60 -8.42
C SER A 176 16.88 10.41 -9.77
N LYS A 177 18.08 10.98 -9.96
CA LYS A 177 18.89 10.79 -11.18
C LYS A 177 19.65 9.47 -11.15
N GLU A 178 20.33 9.22 -10.02
CA GLU A 178 21.16 8.03 -9.85
C GLU A 178 20.42 6.84 -9.27
N ASN A 179 19.13 7.03 -8.89
CA ASN A 179 18.31 6.02 -8.20
C ASN A 179 19.02 5.42 -6.99
N THR A 180 19.64 6.27 -6.17
CA THR A 180 20.38 5.87 -4.98
C THR A 180 19.71 6.37 -3.71
N LEU A 181 19.84 5.57 -2.64
CA LEU A 181 19.27 5.85 -1.34
C LEU A 181 20.36 5.80 -0.27
N GLN A 182 20.46 6.84 0.56
CA GLN A 182 21.43 6.96 1.64
C GLN A 182 20.75 7.41 2.92
N ILE A 183 21.25 6.95 4.08
CA ILE A 183 20.78 7.46 5.37
C ILE A 183 21.11 8.95 5.45
N PHE A 184 20.12 9.75 5.81
CA PHE A 184 20.25 11.18 5.98
C PHE A 184 20.49 11.52 7.46
N ASP A 185 21.69 12.02 7.78
CA ASP A 185 22.05 12.40 9.13
C ASP A 185 21.63 13.84 9.45
N LEU A 186 20.61 13.98 10.29
CA LEU A 186 20.11 15.27 10.77
C LEU A 186 21.14 16.04 11.63
N THR A 187 22.11 15.35 12.23
CA THR A 187 23.12 16.02 13.08
C THR A 187 24.06 16.89 12.27
N SER A 188 24.28 16.52 11.00
CA SER A 188 25.09 17.31 10.07
C SER A 188 24.45 18.66 9.75
N LEU A 189 23.12 18.73 9.62
CA LEU A 189 22.39 19.98 9.36
C LEU A 189 22.45 20.95 10.54
N LYS A 190 22.29 20.46 11.78
CA LYS A 190 22.34 21.29 12.99
C LYS A 190 23.73 21.93 13.17
N ARG A 191 24.79 21.24 12.76
CA ARG A 191 26.16 21.79 12.79
C ARG A 191 26.34 22.93 11.80
N THR A 192 25.75 22.83 10.61
CA THR A 192 25.84 23.87 9.59
C THR A 192 25.03 25.12 9.97
N GLU A 193 23.82 24.96 10.51
CA GLU A 193 22.97 26.06 10.97
C GLU A 193 23.57 26.81 12.17
N ASN A 194 24.24 26.10 13.08
CA ASN A 194 24.95 26.73 14.19
C ASN A 194 26.23 27.44 13.76
N LYS A 195 26.88 27.04 12.69
CA LYS A 195 28.00 27.78 12.11
C LYS A 195 27.56 29.07 11.43
N GLU A 196 26.49 29.01 10.63
CA GLU A 196 25.93 30.19 9.95
C GLU A 196 25.48 31.27 10.95
N LYS A 197 24.85 30.86 12.09
CA LYS A 197 24.46 31.81 13.17
C LYS A 197 25.62 32.41 13.95
N LYS A 198 26.80 31.84 13.87
CA LYS A 198 28.00 32.33 14.59
C LYS A 198 28.80 33.35 13.78
N TYR A 199 28.50 33.50 12.49
CA TYR A 199 29.18 34.42 11.56
C TYR A 199 28.22 35.47 10.97
N ALA A 200 26.95 35.52 11.42
CA ALA A 200 25.98 36.57 11.15
C ALA A 200 25.82 37.48 12.37
#